data_ee9b0e864798a518b8b29cc88acd7da1
#
_entry.id   ee9b0e864798a518b8b29cc88acd7da1
#
_cell.length_a   1.000
_cell.length_b   1.000
_cell.length_c   1.000
_cell.angle_alpha   90.00
_cell.angle_beta   90.00
_cell.angle_gamma   90.00
#
_symmetry.space_group_name_H-M   'P 1'
#
loop_
_entity.id
_entity.type
_entity.pdbx_description
1 polymer ?
#
loop_
_entity_poly.entity_id
_entity_poly.type
_entity_poly.pdbx_seq_one_letter_code
_entity_poly.pdbx_strand_id
1 'polypeptide(L)'
;PTNVAVAAARLGRRTAVITRTGQDAFGAYLHQELERFGVDARWATTVAEYPTPVTFCEVFPPDDFPLYFYRHPKAPDLEIHAPDLDLDAVREARIFWMTGTGLSAEPSRSATLAA
;
A
#
# COMPACT_ATOMS: atom_id res chain seq x y z
N PRO A 1 4.57 -1.76 -2.30
CA PRO A 1 4.22 -3.05 -1.68
C PRO A 1 3.15 -3.81 -2.44
N THR A 2 2.06 -3.16 -2.82
CA THR A 2 0.87 -3.77 -3.45
C THR A 2 1.22 -4.61 -4.68
N ASN A 3 2.02 -4.11 -5.61
CA ASN A 3 2.42 -4.86 -6.82
C ASN A 3 3.19 -6.13 -6.48
N VAL A 4 4.02 -6.11 -5.43
CA VAL A 4 4.76 -7.31 -4.96
C VAL A 4 3.79 -8.33 -4.38
N ALA A 5 2.83 -7.89 -3.55
CA ALA A 5 1.82 -8.77 -2.97
C ALA A 5 0.94 -9.42 -4.05
N VAL A 6 0.47 -8.64 -5.02
CA VAL A 6 -0.32 -9.16 -6.16
C VAL A 6 0.48 -10.14 -7.01
N ALA A 7 1.74 -9.82 -7.34
CA ALA A 7 2.58 -10.72 -8.13
C ALA A 7 2.81 -12.05 -7.41
N ALA A 8 3.09 -12.03 -6.12
CA ALA A 8 3.29 -13.24 -5.32
C ALA A 8 1.98 -14.05 -5.18
N ALA A 9 0.83 -13.39 -5.00
CA ALA A 9 -0.48 -14.06 -4.99
C ALA A 9 -0.75 -14.77 -6.31
N ARG A 10 -0.49 -14.13 -7.44
CA ARG A 10 -0.64 -14.75 -8.78
C ARG A 10 0.31 -15.93 -9.02
N LEU A 11 1.41 -16.00 -8.27
CA LEU A 11 2.32 -17.15 -8.25
C LEU A 11 1.94 -18.19 -7.19
N GLY A 12 0.71 -18.14 -6.67
CA GLY A 12 0.16 -19.12 -5.74
C GLY A 12 0.68 -18.98 -4.30
N ARG A 13 1.21 -17.84 -3.91
CA ARG A 13 1.65 -17.59 -2.53
C ARG A 13 0.56 -16.89 -1.72
N ARG A 14 0.46 -17.23 -0.44
CA ARG A 14 -0.36 -16.47 0.51
C ARG A 14 0.34 -15.14 0.76
N THR A 15 -0.36 -14.05 0.53
CA THR A 15 0.16 -12.69 0.66
C THR A 15 -0.84 -11.81 1.38
N ALA A 16 -0.33 -10.82 2.07
CA ALA A 16 -1.10 -9.75 2.67
C ALA A 16 -0.42 -8.41 2.39
N VAL A 17 -1.16 -7.31 2.58
CA VAL A 17 -0.61 -5.97 2.48
C VAL A 17 -1.06 -5.13 3.66
N ILE A 18 -0.13 -4.40 4.27
CA ILE A 18 -0.41 -3.36 5.26
C ILE A 18 -0.31 -2.03 4.53
N THR A 19 -1.43 -1.32 4.42
CA THR A 19 -1.50 -0.03 3.74
C THR A 19 -2.74 0.74 4.19
N ARG A 20 -2.85 2.01 3.79
CA ARG A 20 -4.06 2.80 3.94
C ARG A 20 -4.45 3.48 2.64
N THR A 21 -5.74 3.63 2.46
CA THR A 21 -6.34 4.37 1.34
C THR A 21 -7.24 5.48 1.87
N GLY A 22 -7.64 6.40 1.02
CA GLY A 22 -8.72 7.34 1.34
C GLY A 22 -10.07 6.63 1.38
N GLN A 23 -11.03 7.27 2.03
CA GLN A 23 -12.43 6.81 2.06
C GLN A 23 -13.16 7.34 0.81
N ASP A 24 -12.71 6.90 -0.36
CA ASP A 24 -13.18 7.35 -1.67
C ASP A 24 -13.30 6.20 -2.68
N ALA A 25 -13.79 6.50 -3.88
CA ALA A 25 -14.01 5.50 -4.93
C ALA A 25 -12.72 4.79 -5.37
N PHE A 26 -11.56 5.47 -5.35
CA PHE A 26 -10.27 4.86 -5.69
C PHE A 26 -9.83 3.90 -4.58
N GLY A 27 -10.02 4.27 -3.31
CA GLY A 27 -9.77 3.38 -2.17
C GLY A 27 -10.65 2.13 -2.24
N ALA A 28 -11.95 2.29 -2.46
CA ALA A 28 -12.88 1.17 -2.62
C ALA A 28 -12.46 0.24 -3.78
N TYR A 29 -12.06 0.80 -4.92
CA TYR A 29 -11.56 0.04 -6.05
C TYR A 29 -10.30 -0.77 -5.69
N LEU A 30 -9.34 -0.15 -4.99
CA LEU A 30 -8.10 -0.83 -4.58
C LEU A 30 -8.36 -2.02 -3.65
N HIS A 31 -9.30 -1.88 -2.71
CA HIS A 31 -9.69 -2.98 -1.82
C HIS A 31 -10.30 -4.14 -2.60
N GLN A 32 -11.22 -3.86 -3.52
CA GLN A 32 -11.83 -4.89 -4.38
C GLN A 32 -10.78 -5.60 -5.25
N GLU A 33 -9.83 -4.86 -5.82
CA GLU A 33 -8.78 -5.46 -6.65
C GLU A 33 -7.80 -6.33 -5.83
N LEU A 34 -7.45 -5.92 -4.61
CA LEU A 34 -6.64 -6.75 -3.72
C LEU A 34 -7.31 -8.10 -3.47
N GLU A 35 -8.59 -8.09 -3.11
CA GLU A 35 -9.38 -9.31 -2.90
C GLU A 35 -9.47 -10.15 -4.18
N ARG A 36 -9.74 -9.52 -5.33
CA ARG A 36 -9.82 -10.19 -6.64
C ARG A 36 -8.52 -10.88 -7.01
N PHE A 37 -7.38 -10.32 -6.64
CA PHE A 37 -6.07 -10.92 -6.85
C PHE A 37 -5.66 -11.93 -5.77
N GLY A 38 -6.51 -12.18 -4.77
CA GLY A 38 -6.22 -13.14 -3.71
C GLY A 38 -5.22 -12.65 -2.66
N VAL A 39 -5.05 -11.32 -2.55
CA VAL A 39 -4.25 -10.71 -1.48
C VAL A 39 -5.14 -10.51 -0.26
N ASP A 40 -4.66 -10.92 0.91
CA ASP A 40 -5.34 -10.65 2.17
C ASP A 40 -5.27 -9.14 2.47
N ALA A 41 -6.43 -8.48 2.37
CA ALA A 41 -6.57 -7.04 2.52
C ALA A 41 -7.02 -6.59 3.92
N ARG A 42 -7.03 -7.50 4.94
CA ARG A 42 -7.52 -7.18 6.28
C ARG A 42 -6.79 -6.01 6.94
N TRP A 43 -5.54 -5.75 6.57
CA TRP A 43 -4.74 -4.62 7.06
C TRP A 43 -4.61 -3.49 6.03
N ALA A 44 -5.36 -3.53 4.95
CA ALA A 44 -5.60 -2.40 4.09
C ALA A 44 -6.78 -1.61 4.67
N THR A 45 -6.51 -0.53 5.38
CA THR A 45 -7.53 0.26 6.08
C THR A 45 -7.78 1.60 5.39
N THR A 46 -8.83 2.31 5.77
CA THR A 46 -9.17 3.62 5.22
C THR A 46 -8.96 4.74 6.23
N VAL A 47 -8.64 5.94 5.75
CA VAL A 47 -8.68 7.18 6.51
C VAL A 47 -9.57 8.19 5.80
N ALA A 48 -10.30 9.02 6.55
CA ALA A 48 -11.21 10.01 6.00
C ALA A 48 -10.49 11.33 5.63
N GLU A 49 -9.36 11.61 6.28
CA GLU A 49 -8.67 12.89 6.23
C GLU A 49 -7.89 13.12 4.92
N TYR A 50 -7.52 12.04 4.24
CA TYR A 50 -6.69 12.13 3.04
C TYR A 50 -7.27 11.32 1.89
N PRO A 51 -7.23 11.85 0.66
CA PRO A 51 -7.69 11.12 -0.52
C PRO A 51 -6.71 10.00 -0.90
N THR A 52 -7.23 8.98 -1.56
CA THR A 52 -6.39 7.94 -2.18
C THR A 52 -5.49 8.58 -3.24
N PRO A 53 -4.16 8.37 -3.17
CA PRO A 53 -3.24 8.92 -4.16
C PRO A 53 -3.50 8.36 -5.55
N VAL A 54 -3.35 9.22 -6.56
CA VAL A 54 -3.48 8.84 -7.97
C VAL A 54 -2.17 9.19 -8.68
N THR A 55 -1.75 8.31 -9.56
CA THR A 55 -0.62 8.54 -10.45
C THR A 55 -1.08 8.46 -11.89
N PHE A 56 -0.80 9.50 -12.65
CA PHE A 56 -1.01 9.50 -14.10
C PHE A 56 0.31 9.17 -14.78
N CYS A 57 0.21 8.34 -15.82
CA CYS A 57 1.33 8.02 -16.69
C CYS A 57 0.98 8.51 -18.10
N GLU A 58 1.73 9.45 -18.62
CA GLU A 58 1.68 9.74 -20.06
C GLU A 58 2.46 8.65 -20.80
N VAL A 59 1.98 8.29 -21.99
CA VAL A 59 2.56 7.20 -22.76
C VAL A 59 3.04 7.75 -24.10
N PHE A 60 4.34 7.93 -24.23
CA PHE A 60 5.01 8.33 -25.48
C PHE A 60 5.88 7.18 -26.00
N PRO A 61 5.34 6.29 -26.84
CA PRO A 61 6.11 5.19 -27.39
C PRO A 61 7.34 5.69 -28.18
N PRO A 62 8.48 4.93 -28.18
CA PRO A 62 8.57 3.57 -27.63
C PRO A 62 8.92 3.50 -26.11
N ASP A 63 9.49 4.54 -25.51
CA ASP A 63 10.22 4.41 -24.22
C ASP A 63 10.14 5.63 -23.29
N ASP A 64 9.24 6.59 -23.55
CA ASP A 64 9.02 7.74 -22.67
C ASP A 64 7.66 7.63 -21.95
N PHE A 65 7.70 7.57 -20.60
CA PHE A 65 6.53 7.32 -19.75
C PHE A 65 6.55 8.22 -18.52
N PRO A 66 6.38 9.55 -18.66
CA PRO A 66 6.37 10.49 -17.53
C PRO A 66 5.28 10.15 -16.51
N LEU A 67 5.64 10.22 -15.23
CA LEU A 67 4.74 9.94 -14.11
C LEU A 67 4.43 11.20 -13.32
N TYR A 68 3.15 11.46 -13.07
CA TYR A 68 2.66 12.56 -12.25
C TYR A 68 1.97 12.02 -11.01
N PHE A 69 2.55 12.30 -9.83
CA PHE A 69 2.10 11.79 -8.55
C PHE A 69 1.26 12.82 -7.81
N TYR A 70 0.01 12.48 -7.53
CA TYR A 70 -0.91 13.29 -6.74
C TYR A 70 -1.03 12.69 -5.34
N ARG A 71 -0.13 13.11 -4.42
CA ARG A 71 -0.01 12.61 -3.04
C ARG A 71 -0.11 13.71 -2.00
N HIS A 72 -0.73 14.85 -2.33
CA HIS A 72 -0.91 15.99 -1.43
C HIS A 72 -2.33 16.07 -0.87
N PRO A 73 -2.50 16.63 0.37
CA PRO A 73 -1.47 17.15 1.27
C PRO A 73 -0.59 16.06 1.88
N LYS A 74 -1.10 14.83 2.03
CA LYS A 74 -0.40 13.63 2.51
C LYS A 74 -1.09 12.38 1.95
N ALA A 75 -0.34 11.34 1.70
CA ALA A 75 -0.92 10.08 1.28
C ALA A 75 -1.33 9.22 2.50
N PRO A 76 -2.49 8.56 2.46
CA PRO A 76 -3.00 7.74 3.56
C PRO A 76 -2.03 6.66 4.05
N ASP A 77 -1.23 6.08 3.16
CA ASP A 77 -0.22 5.06 3.49
C ASP A 77 0.90 5.59 4.40
N LEU A 78 1.02 6.90 4.55
CA LEU A 78 1.94 7.53 5.50
C LEU A 78 1.32 7.75 6.90
N GLU A 79 0.04 7.42 7.10
CA GLU A 79 -0.68 7.51 8.38
C GLU A 79 -0.73 6.17 9.13
N ILE A 80 0.11 5.22 8.80
CA ILE A 80 0.22 3.96 9.56
C ILE A 80 1.00 4.23 10.84
N HIS A 81 0.39 3.94 11.98
CA HIS A 81 1.01 4.06 13.29
C HIS A 81 1.47 2.69 13.80
N ALA A 82 2.51 2.65 14.63
CA ALA A 82 3.01 1.39 15.18
C ALA A 82 1.95 0.56 15.94
N PRO A 83 1.02 1.16 16.69
CA PRO A 83 -0.07 0.41 17.33
C PRO A 83 -1.09 -0.21 16.35
N ASP A 84 -1.11 0.22 15.08
CA ASP A 84 -2.01 -0.34 14.07
C ASP A 84 -1.49 -1.66 13.50
N LEU A 85 -0.23 -2.02 13.79
CA LEU A 85 0.42 -3.20 13.26
C LEU A 85 0.04 -4.44 14.05
N ASP A 86 -0.36 -5.49 13.36
CA ASP A 86 -0.42 -6.84 13.89
C ASP A 86 0.99 -7.46 13.82
N LEU A 87 1.79 -7.19 14.85
CA LEU A 87 3.18 -7.66 14.91
C LEU A 87 3.28 -9.19 14.99
N ASP A 88 2.27 -9.88 15.49
CA ASP A 88 2.28 -11.33 15.54
C ASP A 88 2.08 -11.90 14.13
N ALA A 89 1.18 -11.34 13.35
CA ALA A 89 1.05 -11.70 11.94
C ALA A 89 2.32 -11.38 11.13
N VAL A 90 2.99 -10.27 11.43
CA VAL A 90 4.29 -9.94 10.79
C VAL A 90 5.36 -10.99 11.13
N ARG A 91 5.45 -11.42 12.41
CA ARG A 91 6.41 -12.45 12.86
C ARG A 91 6.15 -13.83 12.25
N GLU A 92 4.89 -14.16 11.98
CA GLU A 92 4.51 -15.42 11.33
C GLU A 92 4.83 -15.43 9.82
N ALA A 93 5.06 -14.28 9.22
CA ALA A 93 5.40 -14.18 7.81
C ALA A 93 6.82 -14.70 7.54
N ARG A 94 6.99 -15.49 6.47
CA ARG A 94 8.31 -15.94 6.03
C ARG A 94 9.16 -14.84 5.43
N ILE A 95 8.51 -13.84 4.85
CA ILE A 95 9.14 -12.68 4.23
C ILE A 95 8.29 -11.47 4.57
N PHE A 96 8.90 -10.47 5.17
CA PHE A 96 8.35 -9.13 5.32
C PHE A 96 9.03 -8.20 4.31
N TRP A 97 8.22 -7.56 3.45
CA TRP A 97 8.72 -6.65 2.43
C TRP A 97 8.30 -5.22 2.75
N MET A 98 9.26 -4.35 2.96
CA MET A 98 9.02 -2.91 3.13
C MET A 98 9.57 -2.10 1.97
N THR A 99 9.06 -0.89 1.79
CA THR A 99 9.54 0.06 0.77
C THR A 99 10.01 1.37 1.40
N GLY A 100 10.88 2.09 0.68
CA GLY A 100 11.35 3.41 1.11
C GLY A 100 10.23 4.43 1.33
N THR A 101 9.07 4.26 0.69
CA THR A 101 7.89 5.13 0.92
C THR A 101 7.44 5.07 2.37
N GLY A 102 7.36 3.90 2.99
CA GLY A 102 7.00 3.76 4.39
C GLY A 102 7.98 4.45 5.35
N LEU A 103 9.23 4.62 4.93
CA LEU A 103 10.29 5.29 5.72
C LEU A 103 10.38 6.81 5.48
N SER A 104 9.58 7.37 4.57
CA SER A 104 9.74 8.75 4.10
C SER A 104 9.19 9.81 5.05
N ALA A 105 8.22 9.49 5.90
CA ALA A 105 7.59 10.43 6.83
C ALA A 105 6.99 9.72 8.05
N GLU A 106 6.86 10.46 9.14
CA GLU A 106 6.13 10.00 10.33
C GLU A 106 4.59 10.10 10.09
N PRO A 107 3.79 9.23 10.73
CA PRO A 107 4.14 8.15 11.68
C PRO A 107 4.60 6.85 11.01
N SER A 108 4.41 6.71 9.70
CA SER A 108 4.69 5.48 8.93
C SER A 108 6.15 5.02 9.06
N ARG A 109 7.10 5.96 9.19
CA ARG A 109 8.51 5.62 9.39
C ARG A 109 8.71 4.83 10.69
N SER A 110 8.22 5.34 11.81
CA SER A 110 8.31 4.65 13.10
C SER A 110 7.59 3.30 13.08
N ALA A 111 6.42 3.22 12.45
CA ALA A 111 5.70 1.97 12.27
C ALA A 111 6.50 0.95 11.44
N THR A 112 7.07 1.38 10.32
CA THR A 112 7.86 0.50 9.44
C THR A 112 9.13 -0.02 10.13
N LEU A 113 9.75 0.78 11.02
CA LEU A 113 10.93 0.36 11.78
C LEU A 113 10.57 -0.57 12.95
N ALA A 114 9.33 -0.55 13.42
CA ALA A 114 8.82 -1.43 14.47
C ALA A 114 8.42 -2.81 13.95
N ALA A 115 8.08 -2.91 12.67
CA ALA A 115 7.67 -4.14 11.99
C ALA A 115 8.87 -5.01 11.62
#